data_3d5bdf4dfdfa56adfafce01f175bc7f4
#
_entry.id   3d5bdf4dfdfa56adfafce01f175bc7f4
#
_cell.length_a   1.000
_cell.length_b   1.000
_cell.length_c   1.000
_cell.angle_alpha   90.00
_cell.angle_beta   90.00
_cell.angle_gamma   90.00
#
_symmetry.space_group_name_H-M   'P 1'
#
loop_
_entity.id
_entity.type
_entity.pdbx_description
1 polymer ?
#
loop_
_entity_poly.entity_id
_entity_poly.type
_entity_poly.pdbx_seq_one_letter_code
_entity_poly.pdbx_strand_id
1 'polypeptide(L)'
;MATRETQKLIIDTAIELFNEHGTKVVSTNRIADDCGLSRGNLHYHFRSKEEIIQTIFQTIDKEMNQSWYEDHATHTLAYANFMFERQMNLCWRYRFFYRELIALLQNDARLKILFLDSRNKRLREVKDFFVGLIDNGLMVHPKPPITLESLLLSSWLVTDQ
;
A
#
# COMPACT_ATOMS: atom_id res chain seq x y z
N MET A 1 19.85 -10.03 -15.45
CA MET A 1 19.85 -8.64 -14.98
C MET A 1 18.89 -7.77 -15.78
N ALA A 2 19.00 -7.68 -17.10
CA ALA A 2 18.13 -6.87 -17.96
C ALA A 2 16.60 -7.04 -17.72
N THR A 3 16.11 -8.26 -17.53
CA THR A 3 14.67 -8.53 -17.30
C THR A 3 14.11 -7.87 -16.05
N ARG A 4 14.88 -7.85 -14.94
CA ARG A 4 14.45 -7.25 -13.66
C ARG A 4 14.50 -5.71 -13.71
N GLU A 5 15.45 -5.15 -14.41
CA GLU A 5 15.57 -3.71 -14.64
C GLU A 5 14.40 -3.19 -15.51
N THR A 6 14.04 -3.95 -16.56
CA THR A 6 12.90 -3.62 -17.42
C THR A 6 11.56 -3.69 -16.65
N GLN A 7 11.36 -4.72 -15.82
CA GLN A 7 10.16 -4.79 -14.98
C GLN A 7 10.07 -3.59 -14.02
N LYS A 8 11.19 -3.21 -13.40
CA LYS A 8 11.25 -2.05 -12.53
C LYS A 8 10.90 -0.76 -13.28
N LEU A 9 11.47 -0.57 -14.47
CA LEU A 9 11.16 0.59 -15.33
C LEU A 9 9.64 0.67 -15.62
N ILE A 10 9.02 -0.45 -16.03
CA ILE A 10 7.59 -0.50 -16.33
C ILE A 10 6.77 -0.13 -15.10
N ILE A 11 7.11 -0.66 -13.92
CA ILE A 11 6.40 -0.38 -12.67
C ILE A 11 6.54 1.09 -12.28
N ASP A 12 7.76 1.65 -12.31
CA ASP A 12 8.00 3.03 -11.93
C ASP A 12 7.25 4.00 -12.87
N THR A 13 7.31 3.78 -14.19
CA THR A 13 6.56 4.56 -15.18
C THR A 13 5.05 4.42 -14.99
N ALA A 14 4.55 3.22 -14.71
CA ALA A 14 3.13 3.00 -14.46
C ALA A 14 2.64 3.77 -13.22
N ILE A 15 3.43 3.79 -12.12
CA ILE A 15 3.10 4.55 -10.91
C ILE A 15 2.98 6.05 -11.22
N GLU A 16 3.92 6.62 -11.98
CA GLU A 16 3.89 8.03 -12.38
C GLU A 16 2.62 8.35 -13.19
N LEU A 17 2.38 7.57 -14.23
CA LEU A 17 1.22 7.76 -15.11
C LEU A 17 -0.12 7.59 -14.36
N PHE A 18 -0.24 6.58 -13.50
CA PHE A 18 -1.44 6.37 -12.71
C PHE A 18 -1.66 7.48 -11.68
N ASN A 19 -0.60 7.97 -11.08
CA ASN A 19 -0.68 9.09 -10.14
C ASN A 19 -1.17 10.38 -10.82
N GLU A 20 -0.74 10.63 -12.05
CA GLU A 20 -1.08 11.83 -12.81
C GLU A 20 -2.45 11.74 -13.48
N HIS A 21 -2.72 10.63 -14.16
CA HIS A 21 -3.88 10.51 -15.06
C HIS A 21 -4.97 9.56 -14.57
N GLY A 22 -4.68 8.72 -13.56
CA GLY A 22 -5.58 7.67 -13.08
C GLY A 22 -5.50 6.39 -13.91
N THR A 23 -5.89 5.26 -13.27
CA THR A 23 -5.75 3.93 -13.90
C THR A 23 -6.73 3.71 -15.05
N LYS A 24 -7.88 4.39 -15.05
CA LYS A 24 -8.91 4.23 -16.08
C LYS A 24 -8.42 4.70 -17.45
N VAL A 25 -7.69 5.82 -17.49
CA VAL A 25 -7.24 6.47 -18.73
C VAL A 25 -5.95 5.86 -19.26
N VAL A 26 -5.06 5.42 -18.37
CA VAL A 26 -3.76 4.87 -18.75
C VAL A 26 -3.90 3.44 -19.26
N SER A 27 -3.45 3.19 -20.49
CA SER A 27 -3.37 1.87 -21.11
C SER A 27 -1.95 1.28 -21.02
N THR A 28 -1.82 -0.04 -21.17
CA THR A 28 -0.52 -0.72 -21.27
C THR A 28 0.30 -0.22 -22.46
N ASN A 29 -0.37 0.17 -23.56
CA ASN A 29 0.31 0.76 -24.72
C ASN A 29 0.96 2.11 -24.35
N ARG A 30 0.26 2.97 -23.61
CA ARG A 30 0.81 4.24 -23.14
C ARG A 30 2.02 4.02 -22.24
N ILE A 31 1.94 3.04 -21.32
CA ILE A 31 3.08 2.68 -20.46
C ILE A 31 4.28 2.20 -21.31
N ALA A 32 4.04 1.36 -22.32
CA ALA A 32 5.11 0.91 -23.20
C ALA A 32 5.78 2.06 -23.96
N ASP A 33 4.96 2.96 -24.52
CA ASP A 33 5.45 4.12 -25.27
C ASP A 33 6.31 5.03 -24.36
N ASP A 34 5.87 5.32 -23.14
CA ASP A 34 6.59 6.16 -22.18
C ASP A 34 7.88 5.48 -21.64
N CYS A 35 7.92 4.14 -21.60
CA CYS A 35 9.13 3.37 -21.28
C CYS A 35 10.11 3.25 -22.46
N GLY A 36 9.75 3.67 -23.67
CA GLY A 36 10.51 3.41 -24.88
C GLY A 36 10.57 1.93 -25.27
N LEU A 37 9.56 1.14 -24.87
CA LEU A 37 9.48 -0.30 -25.13
C LEU A 37 8.47 -0.60 -26.23
N SER A 38 8.71 -1.69 -26.98
CA SER A 38 7.66 -2.23 -27.84
C SER A 38 6.51 -2.81 -26.99
N ARG A 39 5.28 -2.78 -27.52
CA ARG A 39 4.11 -3.40 -26.89
C ARG A 39 4.32 -4.88 -26.58
N GLY A 40 4.98 -5.60 -27.47
CA GLY A 40 5.33 -7.01 -27.28
C GLY A 40 6.31 -7.22 -26.12
N ASN A 41 7.28 -6.30 -25.94
CA ASN A 41 8.22 -6.36 -24.83
C ASN A 41 7.52 -6.10 -23.50
N LEU A 42 6.65 -5.09 -23.40
CA LEU A 42 5.85 -4.88 -22.19
C LEU A 42 4.98 -6.11 -21.91
N HIS A 43 4.29 -6.66 -22.92
CA HIS A 43 3.40 -7.82 -22.77
C HIS A 43 4.15 -9.10 -22.36
N TYR A 44 5.41 -9.23 -22.70
CA TYR A 44 6.28 -10.31 -22.23
C TYR A 44 6.48 -10.22 -20.70
N HIS A 45 6.57 -9.02 -20.13
CA HIS A 45 6.75 -8.80 -18.70
C HIS A 45 5.44 -8.79 -17.92
N PHE A 46 4.40 -8.19 -18.48
CA PHE A 46 3.07 -8.03 -17.86
C PHE A 46 1.97 -8.25 -18.88
N ARG A 47 1.16 -9.25 -18.64
CA ARG A 47 0.09 -9.67 -19.60
C ARG A 47 -1.08 -8.69 -19.63
N SER A 48 -1.30 -7.94 -18.53
CA SER A 48 -2.40 -6.99 -18.42
C SER A 48 -2.06 -5.82 -17.50
N LYS A 49 -2.89 -4.79 -17.51
CA LYS A 49 -2.79 -3.65 -16.59
C LYS A 49 -3.06 -4.09 -15.14
N GLU A 50 -3.96 -5.02 -14.94
CA GLU A 50 -4.27 -5.60 -13.64
C GLU A 50 -3.03 -6.28 -13.02
N GLU A 51 -2.26 -7.00 -13.81
CA GLU A 51 -1.01 -7.62 -13.35
C GLU A 51 0.03 -6.57 -12.92
N ILE A 52 0.12 -5.45 -13.63
CA ILE A 52 0.95 -4.31 -13.24
C ILE A 52 0.48 -3.75 -11.90
N ILE A 53 -0.83 -3.50 -11.73
CA ILE A 53 -1.41 -2.96 -10.49
C ILE A 53 -1.22 -3.93 -9.32
N GLN A 54 -1.43 -5.24 -9.53
CA GLN A 54 -1.17 -6.27 -8.51
C GLN A 54 0.30 -6.27 -8.08
N THR A 55 1.23 -6.13 -9.01
CA THR A 55 2.67 -6.08 -8.72
C THR A 55 3.04 -4.80 -7.97
N ILE A 56 2.44 -3.67 -8.32
CA ILE A 56 2.58 -2.42 -7.55
C ILE A 56 2.07 -2.62 -6.12
N PHE A 57 0.89 -3.24 -5.95
CA PHE A 57 0.35 -3.51 -4.63
C PHE A 57 1.27 -4.42 -3.79
N GLN A 58 1.84 -5.46 -4.37
CA GLN A 58 2.81 -6.32 -3.69
C GLN A 58 4.06 -5.53 -3.24
N THR A 59 4.46 -4.53 -4.03
CA THR A 59 5.56 -3.63 -3.64
C THR A 59 5.16 -2.75 -2.46
N ILE A 60 3.95 -2.18 -2.49
CA ILE A 60 3.37 -1.40 -1.37
C ILE A 60 3.35 -2.25 -0.10
N ASP A 61 2.80 -3.47 -0.17
CA ASP A 61 2.70 -4.37 0.97
C ASP A 61 4.07 -4.74 1.53
N LYS A 62 5.04 -4.99 0.67
CA LYS A 62 6.42 -5.26 1.08
C LYS A 62 7.08 -4.05 1.77
N GLU A 63 6.94 -2.85 1.21
CA GLU A 63 7.48 -1.62 1.80
C GLU A 63 6.81 -1.31 3.15
N MET A 64 5.52 -1.55 3.27
CA MET A 64 4.80 -1.46 4.54
C MET A 64 5.33 -2.47 5.56
N ASN A 65 5.49 -3.73 5.16
CA ASN A 65 5.96 -4.78 6.06
C ASN A 65 7.39 -4.51 6.57
N GLN A 66 8.31 -4.10 5.71
CA GLN A 66 9.69 -3.78 6.12
C GLN A 66 9.73 -2.72 7.23
N SER A 67 8.80 -1.77 7.22
CA SER A 67 8.71 -0.71 8.22
C SER A 67 8.41 -1.21 9.63
N TRP A 68 7.61 -2.29 9.74
CA TRP A 68 7.16 -2.81 11.04
C TRP A 68 8.12 -3.81 11.66
N TYR A 69 9.04 -4.39 10.88
CA TYR A 69 9.93 -5.44 11.37
C TYR A 69 11.29 -4.95 11.88
N GLU A 70 11.68 -3.72 11.54
CA GLU A 70 13.04 -3.25 11.84
C GLU A 70 13.27 -2.92 13.32
N ASP A 71 12.24 -2.69 14.15
CA ASP A 71 12.44 -2.41 15.58
C ASP A 71 11.19 -2.65 16.44
N HIS A 72 10.73 -3.90 16.53
CA HIS A 72 9.60 -4.27 17.41
C HIS A 72 9.84 -4.08 18.91
N ALA A 73 11.05 -3.70 19.33
CA ALA A 73 11.42 -3.58 20.73
C ALA A 73 11.01 -2.23 21.38
N THR A 74 10.64 -1.22 20.58
CA THR A 74 10.41 0.13 21.11
C THR A 74 8.99 0.63 20.90
N HIS A 75 8.10 0.28 21.81
CA HIS A 75 6.78 0.91 21.92
C HIS A 75 6.96 2.33 22.49
N THR A 76 7.35 3.29 21.64
CA THR A 76 7.55 4.70 22.01
C THR A 76 6.71 5.61 21.13
N LEU A 77 6.39 6.81 21.64
CA LEU A 77 5.71 7.83 20.84
C LEU A 77 6.56 8.32 19.67
N ALA A 78 7.89 8.35 19.82
CA ALA A 78 8.80 8.71 18.75
C ALA A 78 8.73 7.70 17.59
N TYR A 79 8.67 6.41 17.92
CA TYR A 79 8.49 5.35 16.92
C TYR A 79 7.11 5.43 16.26
N ALA A 80 6.04 5.69 17.02
CA ALA A 80 4.70 5.90 16.47
C ALA A 80 4.69 7.05 15.44
N ASN A 81 5.34 8.18 15.76
CA ASN A 81 5.45 9.32 14.85
C ASN A 81 6.24 8.96 13.57
N PHE A 82 7.38 8.30 13.72
CA PHE A 82 8.18 7.81 12.58
C PHE A 82 7.36 6.90 11.65
N MET A 83 6.59 5.97 12.23
CA MET A 83 5.72 5.07 11.47
C MET A 83 4.61 5.83 10.73
N PHE A 84 4.02 6.83 11.38
CA PHE A 84 3.00 7.67 10.76
C PHE A 84 3.56 8.47 9.56
N GLU A 85 4.71 9.12 9.73
CA GLU A 85 5.36 9.86 8.63
C GLU A 85 5.70 8.95 7.46
N ARG A 86 6.22 7.76 7.74
CA ARG A 86 6.53 6.77 6.72
C ARG A 86 5.27 6.28 5.99
N GLN A 87 4.18 6.05 6.71
CA GLN A 87 2.90 5.69 6.14
C GLN A 87 2.36 6.80 5.22
N MET A 88 2.44 8.05 5.63
CA MET A 88 1.99 9.18 4.81
C MET A 88 2.81 9.33 3.53
N ASN A 89 4.13 9.15 3.61
CA ASN A 89 5.01 9.16 2.44
C ASN A 89 4.67 8.03 1.46
N LEU A 90 4.36 6.85 1.97
CA LEU A 90 3.95 5.70 1.16
C LEU A 90 2.58 5.97 0.48
N CYS A 91 1.60 6.47 1.22
CA CYS A 91 0.30 6.87 0.67
C CYS A 91 0.45 7.94 -0.43
N TRP A 92 1.34 8.90 -0.25
CA TRP A 92 1.60 9.92 -1.26
C TRP A 92 2.27 9.37 -2.51
N ARG A 93 3.26 8.48 -2.35
CA ARG A 93 3.97 7.84 -3.47
C ARG A 93 3.03 7.00 -4.34
N TYR A 94 2.10 6.29 -3.72
CA TYR A 94 1.13 5.42 -4.39
C TYR A 94 -0.30 5.97 -4.34
N ARG A 95 -0.47 7.30 -4.37
CA ARG A 95 -1.75 7.99 -4.14
C ARG A 95 -2.85 7.59 -5.12
N PHE A 96 -2.52 7.15 -6.34
CA PHE A 96 -3.50 6.62 -7.28
C PHE A 96 -4.24 5.41 -6.70
N PHE A 97 -3.49 4.51 -6.04
CA PHE A 97 -4.02 3.28 -5.49
C PHE A 97 -5.06 3.55 -4.40
N TYR A 98 -4.75 4.43 -3.46
CA TYR A 98 -5.65 4.80 -2.38
C TYR A 98 -6.86 5.60 -2.90
N ARG A 99 -6.65 6.52 -3.82
CA ARG A 99 -7.71 7.31 -4.46
C ARG A 99 -8.72 6.46 -5.23
N GLU A 100 -8.27 5.38 -5.88
CA GLU A 100 -9.10 4.52 -6.72
C GLU A 100 -9.38 3.15 -6.09
N LEU A 101 -9.05 2.96 -4.81
CA LEU A 101 -9.04 1.68 -4.11
C LEU A 101 -10.33 0.87 -4.33
N ILE A 102 -11.48 1.47 -4.07
CA ILE A 102 -12.78 0.78 -4.17
C ILE A 102 -13.00 0.25 -5.60
N ALA A 103 -12.74 1.07 -6.61
CA ALA A 103 -12.91 0.68 -8.01
C ALA A 103 -11.92 -0.43 -8.41
N LEU A 104 -10.66 -0.35 -7.96
CA LEU A 104 -9.65 -1.36 -8.22
C LEU A 104 -10.03 -2.72 -7.61
N LEU A 105 -10.51 -2.73 -6.36
CA LEU A 105 -10.92 -3.96 -5.67
C LEU A 105 -12.22 -4.55 -6.22
N GLN A 106 -13.12 -3.72 -6.76
CA GLN A 106 -14.35 -4.20 -7.42
C GLN A 106 -14.06 -4.87 -8.77
N ASN A 107 -13.06 -4.37 -9.48
CA ASN A 107 -12.74 -4.85 -10.84
C ASN A 107 -11.70 -5.99 -10.86
N ASP A 108 -11.02 -6.26 -9.75
CA ASP A 108 -9.97 -7.29 -9.66
C ASP A 108 -10.11 -8.11 -8.37
N ALA A 109 -10.72 -9.31 -8.51
CA ALA A 109 -10.93 -10.22 -7.40
C ALA A 109 -9.62 -10.72 -6.75
N ARG A 110 -8.54 -10.87 -7.54
CA ARG A 110 -7.23 -11.28 -7.04
C ARG A 110 -6.59 -10.17 -6.22
N LEU A 111 -6.63 -8.94 -6.71
CA LEU A 111 -6.16 -7.77 -5.98
C LEU A 111 -6.93 -7.62 -4.66
N LYS A 112 -8.25 -7.83 -4.70
CA LYS A 112 -9.10 -7.78 -3.50
C LYS A 112 -8.65 -8.77 -2.42
N ILE A 113 -8.36 -10.01 -2.80
CA ILE A 113 -7.85 -11.03 -1.86
C ILE A 113 -6.52 -10.58 -1.26
N LEU A 114 -5.56 -10.18 -2.09
CA LEU A 114 -4.25 -9.71 -1.64
C LEU A 114 -4.37 -8.52 -0.68
N PHE A 115 -5.24 -7.56 -1.01
CA PHE A 115 -5.48 -6.38 -0.18
C PHE A 115 -6.09 -6.74 1.17
N LEU A 116 -7.12 -7.58 1.21
CA LEU A 116 -7.78 -7.97 2.46
C LEU A 116 -6.84 -8.75 3.38
N ASP A 117 -6.01 -9.63 2.83
CA ASP A 117 -5.02 -10.38 3.61
C ASP A 117 -3.97 -9.45 4.23
N SER A 118 -3.41 -8.54 3.43
CA SER A 118 -2.47 -7.53 3.89
C SER A 118 -3.10 -6.62 4.96
N ARG A 119 -4.32 -6.12 4.72
CA ARG A 119 -5.07 -5.28 5.67
C ARG A 119 -5.29 -5.98 7.00
N ASN A 120 -5.76 -7.22 6.98
CA ASN A 120 -6.04 -7.98 8.20
C ASN A 120 -4.76 -8.24 9.01
N LYS A 121 -3.65 -8.52 8.34
CA LYS A 121 -2.34 -8.63 8.99
C LYS A 121 -1.95 -7.30 9.65
N ARG A 122 -2.06 -6.20 8.91
CA ARG A 122 -1.71 -4.86 9.38
C ARG A 122 -2.54 -4.42 10.59
N LEU A 123 -3.84 -4.69 10.59
CA LEU A 123 -4.70 -4.36 11.72
C LEU A 123 -4.25 -5.06 13.01
N ARG A 124 -3.81 -6.32 12.92
CA ARG A 124 -3.26 -7.05 14.09
C ARG A 124 -1.98 -6.39 14.59
N GLU A 125 -1.03 -6.14 13.69
CA GLU A 125 0.27 -5.53 14.04
C GLU A 125 0.11 -4.15 14.69
N VAL A 126 -0.75 -3.30 14.13
CA VAL A 126 -1.07 -1.98 14.69
C VAL A 126 -1.74 -2.11 16.05
N LYS A 127 -2.67 -3.06 16.22
CA LYS A 127 -3.30 -3.33 17.52
C LYS A 127 -2.26 -3.72 18.56
N ASP A 128 -1.38 -4.66 18.23
CA ASP A 128 -0.33 -5.15 19.15
C ASP A 128 0.61 -4.01 19.56
N PHE A 129 0.96 -3.13 18.62
CA PHE A 129 1.76 -1.94 18.90
C PHE A 129 1.07 -0.99 19.88
N PHE A 130 -0.23 -0.68 19.69
CA PHE A 130 -0.97 0.20 20.61
C PHE A 130 -1.18 -0.45 21.98
N VAL A 131 -1.38 -1.77 22.06
CA VAL A 131 -1.40 -2.50 23.32
C VAL A 131 -0.06 -2.31 24.05
N GLY A 132 1.07 -2.46 23.36
CA GLY A 132 2.39 -2.20 23.96
C GLY A 132 2.58 -0.77 24.45
N LEU A 133 2.03 0.25 23.79
CA LEU A 133 2.04 1.63 24.30
C LEU A 133 1.23 1.77 25.59
N ILE A 134 0.09 1.09 25.68
CA ILE A 134 -0.75 1.08 26.88
C ILE A 134 -0.03 0.39 28.03
N ASP A 135 0.54 -0.78 27.80
CA ASP A 135 1.27 -1.57 28.81
C ASP A 135 2.49 -0.83 29.36
N ASN A 136 3.13 0.00 28.53
CA ASN A 136 4.24 0.86 28.93
C ASN A 136 3.79 2.19 29.57
N GLY A 137 2.48 2.40 29.78
CA GLY A 137 1.95 3.62 30.38
C GLY A 137 2.05 4.89 29.51
N LEU A 138 2.37 4.73 28.23
CA LEU A 138 2.50 5.84 27.26
C LEU A 138 1.16 6.24 26.64
N MET A 139 0.15 5.37 26.76
CA MET A 139 -1.19 5.61 26.27
C MET A 139 -2.22 5.08 27.27
N VAL A 140 -3.34 5.78 27.42
CA VAL A 140 -4.45 5.36 28.29
C VAL A 140 -5.38 4.44 27.52
N HIS A 141 -5.84 3.37 28.17
CA HIS A 141 -6.82 2.46 27.60
C HIS A 141 -8.13 3.20 27.27
N PRO A 142 -8.71 3.02 26.07
CA PRO A 142 -10.01 3.62 25.76
C PRO A 142 -11.07 3.17 26.75
N LYS A 143 -12.00 4.09 27.11
CA LYS A 143 -13.09 3.79 28.03
C LYS A 143 -14.35 3.36 27.24
N PRO A 144 -15.14 2.40 27.76
CA PRO A 144 -16.40 2.03 27.15
C PRO A 144 -17.31 3.26 26.91
N PRO A 145 -18.05 3.30 25.80
CA PRO A 145 -18.26 2.24 24.81
C PRO A 145 -17.16 2.12 23.74
N ILE A 146 -16.14 2.96 23.78
CA ILE A 146 -15.06 3.01 22.80
C ILE A 146 -14.06 1.88 23.10
N THR A 147 -13.72 1.09 22.07
CA THR A 147 -12.67 0.07 22.14
C THR A 147 -11.47 0.46 21.30
N LEU A 148 -10.29 -0.10 21.60
CA LEU A 148 -9.11 0.10 20.76
C LEU A 148 -9.38 -0.34 19.32
N GLU A 149 -10.08 -1.44 19.13
CA GLU A 149 -10.47 -1.95 17.80
C GLU A 149 -11.36 -0.97 17.05
N SER A 150 -12.37 -0.37 17.71
CA SER A 150 -13.24 0.61 17.07
C SER A 150 -12.49 1.87 16.66
N LEU A 151 -11.51 2.32 17.44
CA LEU A 151 -10.64 3.45 17.08
C LEU A 151 -9.77 3.14 15.87
N LEU A 152 -9.14 1.96 15.86
CA LEU A 152 -8.29 1.54 14.74
C LEU A 152 -9.11 1.38 13.44
N LEU A 153 -10.28 0.76 13.50
CA LEU A 153 -11.16 0.65 12.34
C LEU A 153 -11.65 2.00 11.85
N SER A 154 -11.98 2.93 12.76
CA SER A 154 -12.41 4.27 12.39
C SER A 154 -11.29 5.07 11.70
N SER A 155 -10.04 4.95 12.19
CA SER A 155 -8.90 5.61 11.55
C SER A 155 -8.66 5.13 10.11
N TRP A 156 -8.89 3.85 9.85
CA TRP A 156 -8.81 3.28 8.49
C TRP A 156 -9.92 3.79 7.57
N LEU A 157 -11.14 3.92 8.06
CA LEU A 157 -12.26 4.43 7.28
C LEU A 157 -12.06 5.91 6.87
N VAL A 158 -11.37 6.69 7.69
CA VAL A 158 -11.08 8.11 7.38
C VAL A 158 -9.96 8.25 6.33
N THR A 159 -9.02 7.30 6.28
CA THR A 159 -7.93 7.33 5.28
C THR A 159 -8.33 6.75 3.92
N ASP A 160 -9.46 6.04 3.84
CA ASP A 160 -9.98 5.44 2.61
C ASP A 160 -10.97 6.34 1.84
N GLN A 161 -11.18 7.61 2.28
CA GLN A 161 -12.02 8.62 1.61
C GLN A 161 -11.17 9.72 0.96
#